data_1cb1ee6cdf1fb4f8fd1b78f150467640
#
_entry.id   1cb1ee6cdf1fb4f8fd1b78f150467640
#
_cell.length_a   1.000
_cell.length_b   1.000
_cell.length_c   1.000
_cell.angle_alpha   90.00
_cell.angle_beta   90.00
_cell.angle_gamma   90.00
#
_symmetry.space_group_name_H-M   'P 1'
#
loop_
_entity.id
_entity.type
_entity.pdbx_description
1 polymer ?
#
loop_
_entity_poly.entity_id
_entity_poly.type
_entity_poly.pdbx_seq_one_letter_code
_entity_poly.pdbx_strand_id
1 'polypeptide(L)'
;MGPNLRRKLTDEKIERLLKVYNLLRLYDREIPAQVLATLFYIGSHNDCHKTALEEDLNFTTASSSRNTDKLSKDHRLNGKLDKNGNPIVKSGYDLIVKETEEVSPYRQRLKLSKKGEDLMTQIKSILYD
;
A
#
# COMPACT_ATOMS: atom_id res chain seq x y z
N MET A 1 25.10 -27.78 -14.79
CA MET A 1 24.29 -26.82 -15.54
C MET A 1 24.32 -25.45 -14.84
N GLY A 2 24.79 -24.46 -15.53
CA GLY A 2 24.96 -23.15 -14.94
C GLY A 2 23.65 -22.37 -14.77
N PRO A 3 23.59 -21.41 -13.82
CA PRO A 3 22.40 -20.60 -13.60
C PRO A 3 21.98 -19.77 -14.83
N ASN A 4 22.87 -19.58 -15.79
CA ASN A 4 22.59 -18.81 -17.01
C ASN A 4 21.51 -19.45 -17.90
N LEU A 5 21.32 -20.75 -17.84
CA LEU A 5 20.27 -21.43 -18.62
C LEU A 5 18.87 -21.00 -18.18
N ARG A 6 18.68 -20.69 -16.89
CA ARG A 6 17.42 -20.22 -16.36
C ARG A 6 17.09 -18.79 -16.79
N ARG A 7 18.11 -18.03 -17.20
CA ARG A 7 17.97 -16.61 -17.55
C ARG A 7 17.98 -16.36 -19.04
N LYS A 8 18.07 -17.43 -19.83
CA LYS A 8 18.23 -17.31 -21.28
C LYS A 8 17.04 -16.65 -21.97
N LEU A 9 15.84 -16.83 -21.42
CA LEU A 9 14.61 -16.28 -21.97
C LEU A 9 13.97 -15.34 -20.93
N THR A 10 14.58 -14.18 -20.71
CA THR A 10 14.15 -13.23 -19.71
C THR A 10 13.43 -12.07 -20.39
N ASP A 11 12.22 -11.76 -19.91
CA ASP A 11 11.54 -10.54 -20.29
C ASP A 11 11.92 -9.45 -19.27
N GLU A 12 12.58 -8.42 -19.75
CA GLU A 12 13.10 -7.36 -18.90
C GLU A 12 12.00 -6.60 -18.16
N LYS A 13 10.88 -6.35 -18.82
CA LYS A 13 9.77 -5.60 -18.22
C LYS A 13 9.11 -6.39 -17.09
N ILE A 14 8.92 -7.69 -17.30
CA ILE A 14 8.36 -8.55 -16.26
C ILE A 14 9.34 -8.70 -15.10
N GLU A 15 10.64 -8.78 -15.37
CA GLU A 15 11.65 -8.78 -14.31
C GLU A 15 11.63 -7.51 -13.47
N ARG A 16 11.37 -6.37 -14.09
CA ARG A 16 11.24 -5.10 -13.36
C ARG A 16 10.05 -5.14 -12.41
N LEU A 17 8.92 -5.70 -12.85
CA LEU A 17 7.76 -5.90 -11.98
C LEU A 17 8.10 -6.83 -10.80
N LEU A 18 8.82 -7.90 -11.06
CA LEU A 18 9.26 -8.80 -10.00
C LEU A 18 10.16 -8.09 -9.00
N LYS A 19 11.07 -7.25 -9.44
CA LYS A 19 11.93 -6.45 -8.56
C LYS A 19 11.12 -5.49 -7.68
N VAL A 20 10.11 -4.85 -8.26
CA VAL A 20 9.18 -3.99 -7.50
C VAL A 20 8.46 -4.81 -6.43
N TYR A 21 7.93 -5.97 -6.80
CA TYR A 21 7.25 -6.84 -5.86
C TYR A 21 8.18 -7.28 -4.71
N ASN A 22 9.41 -7.66 -5.04
CA ASN A 22 10.39 -8.07 -4.03
C ASN A 22 10.78 -6.91 -3.10
N LEU A 23 10.83 -5.68 -3.60
CA LEU A 23 11.03 -4.51 -2.77
C LEU A 23 9.88 -4.33 -1.76
N LEU A 24 8.65 -4.52 -2.22
CA LEU A 24 7.47 -4.40 -1.37
C LEU A 24 7.38 -5.52 -0.32
N ARG A 25 7.92 -6.69 -0.61
CA ARG A 25 7.98 -7.80 0.35
C ARG A 25 8.86 -7.50 1.58
N LEU A 26 9.66 -6.44 1.54
CA LEU A 26 10.39 -5.99 2.73
C LEU A 26 9.45 -5.46 3.81
N TYR A 27 8.27 -5.00 3.43
CA TYR A 27 7.24 -4.54 4.37
C TYR A 27 6.36 -5.66 4.87
N ASP A 28 6.02 -6.58 3.98
CA ASP A 28 5.21 -7.76 4.31
C ASP A 28 5.56 -8.84 3.31
N ARG A 29 6.03 -9.96 3.81
CA ARG A 29 6.47 -11.08 2.97
C ARG A 29 5.37 -11.61 2.06
N GLU A 30 4.13 -11.56 2.55
CA GLU A 30 2.94 -11.98 1.81
C GLU A 30 1.96 -10.83 1.71
N ILE A 31 2.41 -9.72 1.13
CA ILE A 31 1.60 -8.52 1.01
C ILE A 31 0.33 -8.82 0.20
N PRO A 32 -0.87 -8.52 0.76
CA PRO A 32 -2.11 -8.81 0.05
C PRO A 32 -2.25 -8.01 -1.24
N ALA A 33 -2.84 -8.61 -2.25
CA ALA A 33 -3.03 -7.98 -3.55
C ALA A 33 -3.82 -6.66 -3.46
N GLN A 34 -4.85 -6.61 -2.61
CA GLN A 34 -5.63 -5.39 -2.43
C GLN A 34 -4.82 -4.26 -1.80
N VAL A 35 -3.89 -4.59 -0.91
CA VAL A 35 -2.98 -3.60 -0.31
C VAL A 35 -2.04 -3.05 -1.37
N LEU A 36 -1.51 -3.91 -2.24
CA LEU A 36 -0.69 -3.49 -3.38
C LEU A 36 -1.46 -2.55 -4.31
N ALA A 37 -2.67 -2.94 -4.69
CA ALA A 37 -3.52 -2.12 -5.57
C ALA A 37 -3.79 -0.76 -4.93
N THR A 38 -4.08 -0.73 -3.65
CA THR A 38 -4.33 0.51 -2.91
C THR A 38 -3.08 1.41 -2.90
N LEU A 39 -1.92 0.83 -2.63
CA LEU A 39 -0.66 1.57 -2.63
C LEU A 39 -0.36 2.17 -4.00
N PHE A 40 -0.49 1.38 -5.06
CA PHE A 40 -0.24 1.85 -6.42
C PHE A 40 -1.26 2.91 -6.84
N TYR A 41 -2.51 2.76 -6.43
CA TYR A 41 -3.53 3.78 -6.69
C TYR A 41 -3.15 5.12 -6.05
N ILE A 42 -2.80 5.10 -4.77
CA ILE A 42 -2.40 6.32 -4.06
C ILE A 42 -1.11 6.89 -4.64
N GLY A 43 -0.17 6.03 -5.02
CA GLY A 43 1.07 6.46 -5.67
C GLY A 43 0.85 7.15 -7.00
N SER A 44 -0.16 6.74 -7.75
CA SER A 44 -0.51 7.34 -9.05
C SER A 44 -1.52 8.49 -8.92
N HIS A 45 -2.27 8.57 -7.82
CA HIS A 45 -3.29 9.59 -7.55
C HIS A 45 -3.08 10.18 -6.15
N ASN A 46 -1.89 10.73 -5.92
CA ASN A 46 -1.55 11.27 -4.60
C ASN A 46 -2.53 12.38 -4.20
N ASP A 47 -2.93 12.37 -2.93
CA ASP A 47 -3.94 13.26 -2.38
C ASP A 47 -5.34 12.97 -2.94
N CYS A 48 -5.70 11.70 -3.04
CA CYS A 48 -7.03 11.27 -3.45
C CYS A 48 -7.96 11.07 -2.25
N HIS A 49 -9.27 11.05 -2.51
CA HIS A 49 -10.24 10.67 -1.51
C HIS A 49 -10.29 9.15 -1.35
N LYS A 50 -10.56 8.68 -0.13
CA LYS A 50 -10.71 7.24 0.12
C LYS A 50 -11.84 6.62 -0.70
N THR A 51 -12.90 7.37 -0.96
CA THR A 51 -14.02 6.92 -1.79
C THR A 51 -13.60 6.59 -3.23
N ALA A 52 -12.52 7.20 -3.73
CA ALA A 52 -12.02 6.89 -5.07
C ALA A 52 -11.57 5.42 -5.19
N LEU A 53 -11.11 4.81 -4.10
CA LEU A 53 -10.76 3.39 -4.08
C LEU A 53 -12.00 2.52 -4.30
N GLU A 54 -13.12 2.92 -3.73
CA GLU A 54 -14.37 2.19 -3.89
C GLU A 54 -14.89 2.30 -5.33
N GLU A 55 -14.78 3.47 -5.91
CA GLU A 55 -15.25 3.74 -7.28
C GLU A 55 -14.35 3.10 -8.33
N ASP A 56 -13.06 3.30 -8.24
CA ASP A 56 -12.13 2.91 -9.29
C ASP A 56 -11.62 1.48 -9.15
N LEU A 57 -11.48 0.97 -7.92
CA LEU A 57 -11.01 -0.38 -7.66
C LEU A 57 -12.14 -1.33 -7.27
N ASN A 58 -13.35 -0.82 -7.17
CA ASN A 58 -14.53 -1.60 -6.79
C ASN A 58 -14.36 -2.29 -5.43
N PHE A 59 -13.71 -1.59 -4.50
CA PHE A 59 -13.58 -2.06 -3.12
C PHE A 59 -14.80 -1.69 -2.30
N THR A 60 -15.12 -2.50 -1.30
CA THR A 60 -16.12 -2.13 -0.30
C THR A 60 -15.53 -1.07 0.64
N THR A 61 -16.38 -0.36 1.36
CA THR A 61 -15.93 0.60 2.39
C THR A 61 -15.07 -0.08 3.44
N ALA A 62 -15.47 -1.28 3.88
CA ALA A 62 -14.71 -2.05 4.86
C ALA A 62 -13.33 -2.46 4.34
N SER A 63 -13.25 -2.93 3.09
CA SER A 63 -11.97 -3.30 2.47
C SER A 63 -11.05 -2.09 2.32
N SER A 64 -11.60 -0.96 1.85
CA SER A 64 -10.82 0.28 1.71
C SER A 64 -10.27 0.74 3.04
N SER A 65 -11.04 0.65 4.11
CA SER A 65 -10.57 0.99 5.46
C SER A 65 -9.44 0.06 5.91
N ARG A 66 -9.61 -1.24 5.75
CA ARG A 66 -8.58 -2.23 6.15
C ARG A 66 -7.27 -2.05 5.37
N ASN A 67 -7.39 -1.85 4.06
CA ASN A 67 -6.21 -1.74 3.20
C ASN A 67 -5.45 -0.44 3.47
N THR A 68 -6.16 0.67 3.67
CA THR A 68 -5.52 1.95 4.00
C THR A 68 -4.95 1.95 5.42
N ASP A 69 -5.60 1.27 6.37
CA ASP A 69 -5.06 1.12 7.73
C ASP A 69 -3.71 0.38 7.72
N LYS A 70 -3.60 -0.69 6.94
CA LYS A 70 -2.33 -1.42 6.81
C LYS A 70 -1.21 -0.56 6.24
N LEU A 71 -1.54 0.31 5.31
CA LEU A 71 -0.56 1.20 4.69
C LEU A 71 -0.18 2.40 5.55
N SER A 72 -1.01 2.77 6.52
CA SER A 72 -0.73 3.88 7.42
C SER A 72 0.15 3.43 8.59
N LYS A 73 0.51 4.39 9.45
CA LYS A 73 1.38 4.13 10.58
C LYS A 73 0.73 3.21 11.61
N ASP A 74 -0.54 3.42 11.89
CA ASP A 74 -1.29 2.66 12.89
C ASP A 74 -2.42 1.88 12.22
N HIS A 75 -2.45 0.58 12.52
CA HIS A 75 -3.49 -0.30 12.04
C HIS A 75 -4.31 -0.79 13.23
N ARG A 76 -5.52 -0.25 13.39
CA ARG A 76 -6.43 -0.67 14.46
C ARG A 76 -7.22 -1.90 14.04
N LEU A 77 -7.28 -2.89 14.93
CA LEU A 77 -8.10 -4.08 14.73
C LEU A 77 -9.52 -3.77 15.22
N ASN A 78 -10.44 -3.55 14.29
CA ASN A 78 -11.83 -3.20 14.60
C ASN A 78 -12.50 -4.25 15.49
N GLY A 79 -13.14 -3.76 16.57
CA GLY A 79 -13.92 -4.60 17.46
C GLY A 79 -13.11 -5.47 18.42
N LYS A 80 -11.79 -5.40 18.36
CA LYS A 80 -10.92 -6.16 19.27
C LYS A 80 -10.35 -5.25 20.35
N LEU A 81 -10.42 -5.70 21.58
CA LEU A 81 -9.91 -5.00 22.75
C LEU A 81 -8.84 -5.85 23.43
N ASP A 82 -7.86 -5.18 24.03
CA ASP A 82 -6.86 -5.85 24.85
C ASP A 82 -7.41 -6.17 26.25
N LYS A 83 -6.55 -6.69 27.12
CA LYS A 83 -6.93 -7.06 28.50
C LYS A 83 -7.46 -5.87 29.31
N ASN A 84 -7.05 -4.66 28.97
CA ASN A 84 -7.41 -3.43 29.68
C ASN A 84 -8.60 -2.72 29.06
N GLY A 85 -9.23 -3.29 28.03
CA GLY A 85 -10.37 -2.70 27.36
C GLY A 85 -9.99 -1.64 26.32
N ASN A 86 -8.71 -1.52 25.97
CA ASN A 86 -8.25 -0.58 24.96
C ASN A 86 -8.25 -1.21 23.56
N PRO A 87 -8.49 -0.43 22.51
CA PRO A 87 -8.40 -0.95 21.15
C PRO A 87 -7.02 -1.53 20.86
N ILE A 88 -6.99 -2.69 20.19
CA ILE A 88 -5.73 -3.29 19.76
C ILE A 88 -5.25 -2.56 18.53
N VAL A 89 -4.02 -2.02 18.59
CA VAL A 89 -3.39 -1.30 17.49
C VAL A 89 -2.13 -2.05 17.07
N LYS A 90 -2.02 -2.32 15.76
CA LYS A 90 -0.81 -2.87 15.17
C LYS A 90 -0.10 -1.78 14.37
N SER A 91 1.22 -1.89 14.26
CA SER A 91 1.98 -1.02 13.38
C SER A 91 1.64 -1.33 11.92
N GLY A 92 1.30 -0.31 11.15
CA GLY A 92 1.18 -0.40 9.71
C GLY A 92 2.53 -0.16 9.02
N TYR A 93 2.50 -0.06 7.69
CA TYR A 93 3.73 0.12 6.91
C TYR A 93 4.24 1.56 6.89
N ASP A 94 3.42 2.51 7.34
CA ASP A 94 3.78 3.94 7.38
C ASP A 94 4.12 4.51 6.00
N LEU A 95 3.39 4.08 4.98
CA LEU A 95 3.59 4.51 3.60
C LEU A 95 2.60 5.57 3.16
N ILE A 96 1.49 5.71 3.87
CA ILE A 96 0.47 6.73 3.60
C ILE A 96 0.06 7.46 4.87
N VAL A 97 -0.56 8.61 4.66
CA VAL A 97 -1.20 9.41 5.73
C VAL A 97 -2.67 9.57 5.37
N LYS A 98 -3.53 9.37 6.34
CA LYS A 98 -4.96 9.66 6.22
C LYS A 98 -5.24 11.00 6.87
N GLU A 99 -5.88 11.90 6.13
CA GLU A 99 -6.30 13.19 6.66
C GLU A 99 -7.82 13.29 6.59
N THR A 100 -8.44 13.67 7.70
CA THR A 100 -9.88 13.94 7.75
C THR A 100 -10.13 15.38 7.33
N GLU A 101 -11.09 15.60 6.42
CA GLU A 101 -11.45 16.96 6.00
C GLU A 101 -12.27 17.66 7.09
N GLU A 102 -11.97 18.96 7.33
CA GLU A 102 -12.69 19.75 8.31
C GLU A 102 -14.16 19.94 7.93
N VAL A 103 -14.43 20.12 6.64
CA VAL A 103 -15.77 20.37 6.12
C VAL A 103 -16.62 19.10 6.10
N SER A 104 -16.00 17.92 6.00
CA SER A 104 -16.70 16.65 5.98
C SER A 104 -15.87 15.60 6.72
N PRO A 105 -16.17 15.39 8.02
CA PRO A 105 -15.39 14.44 8.83
C PRO A 105 -15.48 12.99 8.36
N TYR A 106 -16.42 12.67 7.44
CA TYR A 106 -16.55 11.35 6.85
C TYR A 106 -15.68 11.16 5.62
N ARG A 107 -15.09 12.23 5.09
CA ARG A 107 -14.19 12.17 3.94
C ARG A 107 -12.75 12.16 4.41
N GLN A 108 -12.04 11.13 3.99
CA GLN A 108 -10.61 11.02 4.25
C GLN A 108 -9.85 11.21 2.95
N ARG A 109 -8.80 12.01 3.01
CA ARG A 109 -7.84 12.16 1.92
C ARG A 109 -6.66 11.26 2.21
N LEU A 110 -6.12 10.67 1.16
CA LEU A 110 -5.02 9.71 1.24
C LEU A 110 -3.81 10.30 0.54
N LYS A 111 -2.72 10.42 1.27
CA LYS A 111 -1.46 10.96 0.74
C LYS A 111 -0.34 9.98 1.04
N LEU A 112 0.67 9.97 0.19
CA LEU A 112 1.91 9.27 0.51
C LEU A 112 2.58 9.96 1.70
N SER A 113 3.09 9.16 2.63
CA SER A 113 4.02 9.67 3.65
C SER A 113 5.36 9.98 2.99
N LYS A 114 6.28 10.59 3.72
CA LYS A 114 7.66 10.79 3.23
C LYS A 114 8.29 9.45 2.83
N LYS A 115 8.10 8.44 3.67
CA LYS A 115 8.56 7.08 3.40
C LYS A 115 7.90 6.49 2.15
N GLY A 116 6.60 6.74 1.97
CA GLY A 116 5.87 6.33 0.77
C GLY A 116 6.36 7.02 -0.49
N GLU A 117 6.68 8.30 -0.42
CA GLU A 117 7.25 9.04 -1.54
C GLU A 117 8.62 8.50 -1.94
N ASP A 118 9.46 8.21 -0.95
CA ASP A 118 10.78 7.63 -1.19
C ASP A 118 10.64 6.24 -1.84
N LEU A 119 9.69 5.44 -1.39
CA LEU A 119 9.41 4.13 -1.98
C LEU A 119 8.94 4.27 -3.44
N MET A 120 8.05 5.22 -3.73
CA MET A 120 7.60 5.45 -5.11
C MET A 120 8.74 5.88 -6.01
N THR A 121 9.67 6.67 -5.51
CA THR A 121 10.88 7.06 -6.24
C THR A 121 11.72 5.82 -6.60
N GLN A 122 11.90 4.90 -5.65
CA GLN A 122 12.61 3.65 -5.90
C GLN A 122 11.89 2.77 -6.92
N ILE A 123 10.57 2.67 -6.81
CA ILE A 123 9.75 1.90 -7.75
C ILE A 123 9.88 2.47 -9.18
N LYS A 124 9.79 3.78 -9.32
CA LYS A 124 9.95 4.44 -10.63
C LYS A 124 11.34 4.19 -11.20
N SER A 125 12.37 4.24 -10.38
CA SER A 125 13.73 3.94 -10.81
C SER A 125 13.84 2.52 -11.36
N ILE A 126 13.24 1.55 -10.68
CA ILE A 126 13.23 0.14 -11.14
C ILE A 126 12.47 0.02 -12.48
N LEU A 127 11.34 0.71 -12.62
CA LEU A 127 10.49 0.56 -13.79
C LEU A 127 11.01 1.30 -15.02
N TYR A 128 11.65 2.46 -14.86
CA TYR A 128 11.98 3.34 -15.98
C TYR A 128 13.47 3.50 -16.26
N ASP A 129 14.29 3.28 -15.28
CA ASP A 129 15.73 3.34 -15.46
C ASP A 129 16.30 1.97 -15.87
#